data_388c46875f93c06e895a5ae90d32633a
#
_entry.id   388c46875f93c06e895a5ae90d32633a
#
_cell.length_a   1.000
_cell.length_b   1.000
_cell.length_c   1.000
_cell.angle_alpha   90.00
_cell.angle_beta   90.00
_cell.angle_gamma   90.00
#
_symmetry.space_group_name_H-M   'P 1'
#
loop_
_entity.id
_entity.type
_entity.pdbx_description
1 polymer ?
#
loop_
_entity_poly.entity_id
_entity_poly.type
_entity_poly.pdbx_seq_one_letter_code
_entity_poly.pdbx_strand_id
1 'polypeptide(L)'
;GILQLAEEGKLNLNDKVSKYIPDFYMTYNDEKKDITIKQLLGHTSGIPSDITEEDHYSEDYNSLKHIVEYAKGKELNNAPGDSFEYSNMNYDILGLIIQNVSHQSYQSYIKEHILEPLHMRHTSFKTTSKKGKNEATGYELVSGEAIKTTPEFNIGDTPSAFMMTSTKDLEN
;
A
#
# COMPACT_ATOMS: atom_id res chain seq x y z
N GLY A 1 -3.14 -11.15 -1.56
CA GLY A 1 -1.81 -11.63 -1.11
C GLY A 1 -1.80 -11.98 0.38
N ILE A 2 -2.09 -11.03 1.27
CA ILE A 2 -2.05 -11.29 2.74
C ILE A 2 -2.94 -12.46 3.14
N LEU A 3 -4.17 -12.54 2.65
CA LEU A 3 -5.08 -13.64 2.99
C LEU A 3 -4.58 -15.00 2.46
N GLN A 4 -3.98 -15.03 1.28
CA GLN A 4 -3.36 -16.25 0.73
C GLN A 4 -2.21 -16.72 1.62
N LEU A 5 -1.32 -15.81 2.03
CA LEU A 5 -0.22 -16.13 2.95
C LEU A 5 -0.73 -16.61 4.32
N ALA A 6 -1.88 -16.10 4.78
CA ALA A 6 -2.53 -16.56 6.00
C ALA A 6 -3.11 -17.97 5.84
N GLU A 7 -3.79 -18.27 4.73
CA GLU A 7 -4.31 -19.60 4.39
C GLU A 7 -3.20 -20.63 4.26
N GLU A 8 -2.04 -20.23 3.74
CA GLU A 8 -0.83 -21.06 3.67
C GLU A 8 -0.11 -21.23 5.03
N GLY A 9 -0.61 -20.58 6.09
CA GLY A 9 -0.01 -20.64 7.43
C GLY A 9 1.32 -19.90 7.57
N LYS A 10 1.69 -19.05 6.58
CA LYS A 10 2.93 -18.27 6.58
C LYS A 10 2.86 -17.03 7.48
N LEU A 11 1.65 -16.56 7.77
CA LEU A 11 1.38 -15.46 8.69
C LEU A 11 0.03 -15.64 9.39
N ASN A 12 -0.23 -14.86 10.45
CA ASN A 12 -1.53 -14.79 11.12
C ASN A 12 -1.99 -13.34 11.16
N LEU A 13 -3.29 -13.10 10.92
CA LEU A 13 -3.85 -11.74 10.89
C LEU A 13 -3.74 -11.00 12.24
N ASN A 14 -3.64 -11.74 13.34
CA ASN A 14 -3.42 -11.18 14.68
C ASN A 14 -1.94 -10.97 15.02
N ASP A 15 -1.02 -11.36 14.13
CA ASP A 15 0.41 -11.10 14.35
C ASP A 15 0.68 -9.59 14.29
N LYS A 16 1.66 -9.17 15.10
CA LYS A 16 2.19 -7.81 15.11
C LYS A 16 2.99 -7.56 13.83
N VAL A 17 2.92 -6.34 13.30
CA VAL A 17 3.72 -5.90 12.15
C VAL A 17 5.22 -6.11 12.40
N SER A 18 5.68 -5.83 13.62
CA SER A 18 7.09 -5.98 14.04
C SER A 18 7.64 -7.40 13.90
N LYS A 19 6.78 -8.43 13.83
CA LYS A 19 7.19 -9.81 13.55
C LYS A 19 7.75 -9.98 12.14
N TYR A 20 7.26 -9.21 11.18
CA TYR A 20 7.60 -9.31 9.76
C TYR A 20 8.45 -8.15 9.26
N ILE A 21 8.38 -7.01 9.94
CA ILE A 21 9.21 -5.83 9.70
C ILE A 21 9.92 -5.50 11.01
N PRO A 22 11.10 -6.08 11.28
CA PRO A 22 11.85 -5.84 12.50
C PRO A 22 12.06 -4.34 12.75
N ASP A 23 12.00 -3.94 14.02
CA ASP A 23 12.15 -2.55 14.46
C ASP A 23 11.06 -1.57 14.01
N PHE A 24 10.03 -2.00 13.28
CA PHE A 24 8.88 -1.16 12.98
C PHE A 24 8.03 -0.94 14.23
N TYR A 25 7.72 0.32 14.52
CA TYR A 25 6.79 0.73 15.58
C TYR A 25 6.21 2.10 15.23
N MET A 26 5.06 2.40 15.78
CA MET A 26 4.44 3.72 15.81
C MET A 26 4.29 4.15 17.27
N THR A 27 3.94 5.41 17.51
CA THR A 27 3.70 5.91 18.86
C THR A 27 2.25 6.39 19.01
N TYR A 28 1.73 6.35 20.23
CA TYR A 28 0.46 6.97 20.61
C TYR A 28 0.57 7.42 22.06
N ASN A 29 0.39 8.72 22.32
CA ASN A 29 0.61 9.35 23.61
C ASN A 29 2.06 9.07 24.13
N ASP A 30 3.06 9.28 23.29
CA ASP A 30 4.49 9.06 23.57
C ASP A 30 4.88 7.60 23.89
N GLU A 31 3.96 6.64 23.75
CA GLU A 31 4.24 5.22 23.98
C GLU A 31 4.29 4.44 22.67
N LYS A 32 5.23 3.50 22.55
CA LYS A 32 5.27 2.56 21.43
C LYS A 32 4.03 1.68 21.43
N LYS A 33 3.40 1.56 20.26
CA LYS A 33 2.22 0.71 20.05
C LYS A 33 2.51 -0.38 19.03
N ASP A 34 2.00 -1.56 19.33
CA ASP A 34 1.97 -2.68 18.38
C ASP A 34 0.72 -2.54 17.50
N ILE A 35 0.92 -2.71 16.20
CA ILE A 35 -0.15 -2.77 15.21
C ILE A 35 -0.22 -4.19 14.65
N THR A 36 -1.41 -4.74 14.47
CA THR A 36 -1.62 -6.07 13.89
C THR A 36 -1.92 -5.98 12.39
N ILE A 37 -1.68 -7.06 11.65
CA ILE A 37 -2.04 -7.18 10.23
C ILE A 37 -3.54 -6.93 10.02
N LYS A 38 -4.38 -7.45 10.92
CA LYS A 38 -5.84 -7.24 10.88
C LYS A 38 -6.21 -5.76 10.96
N GLN A 39 -5.54 -5.00 11.82
CA GLN A 39 -5.80 -3.55 11.97
C GLN A 39 -5.38 -2.76 10.73
N LEU A 40 -4.28 -3.14 10.05
CA LEU A 40 -3.91 -2.55 8.77
C LEU A 40 -4.96 -2.84 7.69
N LEU A 41 -5.38 -4.10 7.52
CA LEU A 41 -6.40 -4.49 6.54
C LEU A 41 -7.73 -3.77 6.73
N GLY A 42 -8.12 -3.55 7.98
CA GLY A 42 -9.38 -2.90 8.35
C GLY A 42 -9.31 -1.39 8.51
N HIS A 43 -8.14 -0.75 8.24
CA HIS A 43 -7.93 0.68 8.48
C HIS A 43 -8.31 1.11 9.91
N THR A 44 -7.95 0.28 10.89
CA THR A 44 -8.13 0.57 12.33
C THR A 44 -6.78 0.62 13.06
N SER A 45 -5.72 0.88 12.33
CA SER A 45 -4.36 0.99 12.89
C SER A 45 -4.12 2.29 13.65
N GLY A 46 -4.89 3.35 13.33
CA GLY A 46 -4.68 4.71 13.81
C GLY A 46 -3.63 5.49 13.01
N ILE A 47 -3.07 4.91 11.93
CA ILE A 47 -2.08 5.59 11.08
C ILE A 47 -2.76 6.75 10.34
N PRO A 48 -2.22 8.00 10.43
CA PRO A 48 -2.77 9.17 9.77
C PRO A 48 -2.93 8.99 8.26
N SER A 49 -3.99 9.56 7.67
CA SER A 49 -4.25 9.52 6.22
C SER A 49 -3.21 10.28 5.41
N ASP A 50 -2.61 11.31 6.01
CA ASP A 50 -1.69 12.29 5.41
C ASP A 50 -0.22 12.05 5.76
N ILE A 51 0.12 10.91 6.36
CA ILE A 51 1.45 10.62 6.91
C ILE A 51 2.60 10.77 5.90
N THR A 52 2.31 10.85 4.61
CA THR A 52 3.29 10.81 3.53
C THR A 52 3.35 12.10 2.69
N GLU A 53 2.56 13.14 2.98
CA GLU A 53 2.34 14.25 2.05
C GLU A 53 3.56 15.15 1.79
N GLU A 54 4.44 15.39 2.76
CA GLU A 54 5.48 16.41 2.60
C GLU A 54 6.75 15.95 1.86
N ASP A 55 7.11 14.65 1.92
CA ASP A 55 8.38 14.14 1.38
C ASP A 55 8.22 13.01 0.36
N HIS A 56 7.00 12.68 -0.01
CA HIS A 56 6.62 11.45 -0.72
C HIS A 56 7.22 11.30 -2.12
N TYR A 57 7.57 12.41 -2.75
CA TYR A 57 8.01 12.48 -4.15
C TYR A 57 9.51 12.72 -4.31
N SER A 58 10.29 12.65 -3.23
CA SER A 58 11.74 12.73 -3.35
C SER A 58 12.32 11.46 -4.00
N GLU A 59 13.43 11.60 -4.73
CA GLU A 59 14.10 10.43 -5.36
C GLU A 59 14.52 9.35 -4.34
N ASP A 60 14.61 9.69 -3.06
CA ASP A 60 14.97 8.77 -1.98
C ASP A 60 13.82 7.80 -1.61
N TYR A 61 12.56 8.12 -1.95
CA TYR A 61 11.37 7.29 -1.66
C TYR A 61 10.99 6.31 -2.78
N ASN A 62 11.92 5.90 -3.60
CA ASN A 62 11.67 5.02 -4.74
C ASN A 62 11.52 3.53 -4.38
N SER A 63 11.35 3.18 -3.11
CA SER A 63 11.13 1.80 -2.69
C SER A 63 10.11 1.71 -1.55
N LEU A 64 9.33 0.62 -1.56
CA LEU A 64 8.36 0.32 -0.50
C LEU A 64 9.00 0.28 0.90
N LYS A 65 10.23 -0.19 1.00
CA LYS A 65 10.97 -0.21 2.27
C LYS A 65 11.20 1.21 2.81
N HIS A 66 11.58 2.16 1.97
CA HIS A 66 11.82 3.55 2.38
C HIS A 66 10.54 4.23 2.85
N ILE A 67 9.42 4.02 2.16
CA ILE A 67 8.11 4.56 2.56
C ILE A 67 7.70 4.05 3.94
N VAL A 68 7.83 2.76 4.19
CA VAL A 68 7.51 2.18 5.49
C VAL A 68 8.49 2.64 6.59
N GLU A 69 9.77 2.79 6.26
CA GLU A 69 10.77 3.34 7.18
C GLU A 69 10.46 4.78 7.58
N TYR A 70 9.93 5.60 6.66
CA TYR A 70 9.50 6.97 6.94
C TYR A 70 8.36 7.04 7.97
N ALA A 71 7.44 6.07 7.96
CA ALA A 71 6.36 6.01 8.93
C ALA A 71 6.81 5.60 10.35
N LYS A 72 7.96 4.94 10.46
CA LYS A 72 8.47 4.40 11.72
C LYS A 72 8.65 5.49 12.78
N GLY A 73 8.07 5.25 13.94
CA GLY A 73 8.18 6.14 15.10
C GLY A 73 7.29 7.38 15.07
N LYS A 74 6.50 7.57 14.00
CA LYS A 74 5.53 8.67 13.94
C LYS A 74 4.35 8.41 14.85
N GLU A 75 3.63 9.48 15.19
CA GLU A 75 2.47 9.44 16.09
C GLU A 75 1.23 8.96 15.33
N LEU A 76 0.44 8.14 15.98
CA LEU A 76 -0.88 7.70 15.54
C LEU A 76 -1.94 8.74 15.92
N ASN A 77 -2.94 8.94 15.08
CA ASN A 77 -4.10 9.78 15.41
C ASN A 77 -5.02 9.13 16.45
N ASN A 78 -5.07 7.79 16.45
CA ASN A 78 -5.94 7.01 17.33
C ASN A 78 -5.20 5.80 17.88
N ALA A 79 -5.60 5.30 19.04
CA ALA A 79 -5.07 4.03 19.52
C ALA A 79 -5.42 2.89 18.56
N PRO A 80 -4.50 1.94 18.30
CA PRO A 80 -4.76 0.82 17.41
C PRO A 80 -6.00 0.02 17.81
N GLY A 81 -6.99 -0.04 16.94
CA GLY A 81 -8.26 -0.73 17.14
C GLY A 81 -9.45 0.15 17.54
N ASP A 82 -9.23 1.40 17.91
CA ASP A 82 -10.28 2.26 18.46
C ASP A 82 -11.25 2.79 17.39
N SER A 83 -10.72 3.20 16.24
CA SER A 83 -11.54 3.83 15.20
C SER A 83 -11.03 3.52 13.79
N PHE A 84 -11.91 3.71 12.82
CA PHE A 84 -11.58 3.62 11.40
C PHE A 84 -10.93 4.95 10.95
N GLU A 85 -9.76 4.82 10.34
CA GLU A 85 -9.09 5.92 9.63
C GLU A 85 -8.40 5.36 8.39
N TYR A 86 -8.89 5.76 7.21
CA TYR A 86 -8.29 5.33 5.95
C TYR A 86 -6.87 5.90 5.82
N SER A 87 -5.92 5.04 5.50
CA SER A 87 -4.53 5.44 5.23
C SER A 87 -3.90 4.51 4.21
N ASN A 88 -3.30 5.08 3.16
CA ASN A 88 -2.54 4.35 2.15
C ASN A 88 -1.36 3.59 2.75
N MET A 89 -0.71 4.17 3.76
CA MET A 89 0.41 3.56 4.48
C MET A 89 0.06 2.18 5.05
N ASN A 90 -1.20 1.93 5.42
CA ASN A 90 -1.62 0.60 5.86
C ASN A 90 -1.32 -0.46 4.80
N TYR A 91 -1.61 -0.17 3.54
CA TYR A 91 -1.42 -1.12 2.44
C TYR A 91 0.03 -1.17 1.96
N ASP A 92 0.79 -0.10 2.11
CA ASP A 92 2.24 -0.11 1.83
C ASP A 92 2.98 -0.99 2.84
N ILE A 93 2.62 -0.92 4.13
CA ILE A 93 3.12 -1.84 5.15
C ILE A 93 2.73 -3.28 4.83
N LEU A 94 1.47 -3.56 4.44
CA LEU A 94 1.03 -4.90 4.04
C LEU A 94 1.80 -5.40 2.81
N GLY A 95 2.09 -4.55 1.85
CA GLY A 95 2.93 -4.86 0.69
C GLY A 95 4.35 -5.26 1.09
N LEU A 96 4.96 -4.54 2.01
CA LEU A 96 6.29 -4.89 2.53
C LEU A 96 6.27 -6.23 3.31
N ILE A 97 5.20 -6.51 4.05
CA ILE A 97 5.02 -7.82 4.70
C ILE A 97 4.96 -8.94 3.66
N ILE A 98 4.21 -8.74 2.55
CA ILE A 98 4.17 -9.71 1.46
C ILE A 98 5.58 -9.96 0.92
N GLN A 99 6.38 -8.91 0.65
CA GLN A 99 7.76 -9.07 0.18
C GLN A 99 8.62 -9.85 1.16
N ASN A 100 8.55 -9.52 2.44
CA ASN A 100 9.38 -10.17 3.46
C ASN A 100 9.01 -11.63 3.70
N VAL A 101 7.73 -11.99 3.61
CA VAL A 101 7.25 -13.36 3.84
C VAL A 101 7.42 -14.24 2.59
N SER A 102 7.19 -13.69 1.41
CA SER A 102 7.27 -14.43 0.14
C SER A 102 8.67 -14.47 -0.46
N HIS A 103 9.57 -13.56 -0.06
CA HIS A 103 10.88 -13.31 -0.67
C HIS A 103 10.79 -12.92 -2.17
N GLN A 104 9.66 -12.35 -2.58
CA GLN A 104 9.42 -11.81 -3.93
C GLN A 104 9.12 -10.32 -3.84
N SER A 105 9.28 -9.58 -4.96
CA SER A 105 8.73 -8.22 -5.00
C SER A 105 7.19 -8.28 -4.91
N TYR A 106 6.57 -7.24 -4.36
CA TYR A 106 5.11 -7.16 -4.26
C TYR A 106 4.43 -7.38 -5.62
N GLN A 107 4.93 -6.71 -6.66
CA GLN A 107 4.38 -6.80 -8.01
C GLN A 107 4.50 -8.22 -8.58
N SER A 108 5.66 -8.88 -8.36
CA SER A 108 5.87 -10.26 -8.82
C SER A 108 4.94 -11.22 -8.11
N TYR A 109 4.81 -11.08 -6.79
CA TYR A 109 3.91 -11.92 -6.00
C TYR A 109 2.45 -11.79 -6.46
N ILE A 110 1.94 -10.55 -6.57
CA ILE A 110 0.56 -10.31 -7.01
C ILE A 110 0.32 -10.83 -8.43
N LYS A 111 1.28 -10.59 -9.33
CA LYS A 111 1.19 -11.08 -10.71
C LYS A 111 1.07 -12.60 -10.75
N GLU A 112 1.99 -13.32 -10.11
CA GLU A 112 2.10 -14.76 -10.16
C GLU A 112 0.94 -15.48 -9.43
N HIS A 113 0.57 -14.96 -8.25
CA HIS A 113 -0.39 -15.65 -7.37
C HIS A 113 -1.84 -15.17 -7.50
N ILE A 114 -2.08 -14.04 -8.18
CA ILE A 114 -3.42 -13.46 -8.32
C ILE A 114 -3.76 -13.22 -9.79
N LEU A 115 -2.97 -12.36 -10.49
CA LEU A 115 -3.36 -11.91 -11.82
C LEU A 115 -3.31 -13.03 -12.86
N GLU A 116 -2.27 -13.87 -12.86
CA GLU A 116 -2.13 -14.99 -13.78
C GLU A 116 -3.17 -16.07 -13.55
N PRO A 117 -3.42 -16.57 -12.30
CA PRO A 117 -4.47 -17.53 -12.03
C PRO A 117 -5.88 -17.07 -12.40
N LEU A 118 -6.17 -15.78 -12.23
CA LEU A 118 -7.45 -15.16 -12.61
C LEU A 118 -7.50 -14.71 -14.08
N HIS A 119 -6.46 -14.99 -14.87
CA HIS A 119 -6.37 -14.60 -16.28
C HIS A 119 -6.53 -13.09 -16.54
N MET A 120 -6.13 -12.24 -15.59
CA MET A 120 -6.22 -10.77 -15.64
C MET A 120 -5.12 -10.18 -16.54
N ARG A 121 -5.23 -10.40 -17.85
CA ARG A 121 -4.17 -10.10 -18.84
C ARG A 121 -4.00 -8.62 -19.17
N HIS A 122 -4.97 -7.78 -18.81
CA HIS A 122 -4.97 -6.33 -19.02
C HIS A 122 -4.73 -5.58 -17.70
N THR A 123 -4.31 -6.30 -16.66
CA THR A 123 -3.97 -5.74 -15.36
C THR A 123 -2.46 -5.76 -15.18
N SER A 124 -1.92 -4.63 -14.76
CA SER A 124 -0.48 -4.46 -14.52
C SER A 124 -0.23 -3.36 -13.50
N PHE A 125 0.98 -3.30 -13.00
CA PHE A 125 1.42 -2.19 -12.16
C PHE A 125 2.05 -1.10 -13.02
N LYS A 126 1.74 0.16 -12.71
CA LYS A 126 2.41 1.30 -13.32
C LYS A 126 3.90 1.30 -12.93
N THR A 127 4.78 1.54 -13.86
CA THR A 127 6.24 1.54 -13.65
C THR A 127 6.88 2.88 -13.97
N THR A 128 6.13 3.81 -14.52
CA THR A 128 6.58 5.15 -14.89
C THR A 128 5.44 6.15 -14.80
N SER A 129 5.76 7.44 -14.64
CA SER A 129 4.78 8.54 -14.72
C SER A 129 4.18 8.73 -16.13
N LYS A 130 4.79 8.14 -17.18
CA LYS A 130 4.30 8.29 -18.54
C LYS A 130 2.98 7.54 -18.72
N LYS A 131 2.01 8.19 -19.38
CA LYS A 131 0.73 7.59 -19.73
C LYS A 131 0.90 6.51 -20.81
N GLY A 132 0.32 5.34 -20.57
CA GLY A 132 0.22 4.26 -21.55
C GLY A 132 -0.81 4.57 -22.65
N LYS A 133 -0.71 3.89 -23.81
CA LYS A 133 -1.57 4.11 -24.98
C LYS A 133 -3.06 3.92 -24.70
N ASN A 134 -3.41 2.94 -23.84
CA ASN A 134 -4.79 2.57 -23.51
C ASN A 134 -5.18 2.96 -22.07
N GLU A 135 -4.43 3.84 -21.45
CA GLU A 135 -4.68 4.32 -20.10
C GLU A 135 -5.70 5.46 -20.11
N ALA A 136 -6.67 5.42 -19.18
CA ALA A 136 -7.63 6.49 -18.99
C ALA A 136 -6.94 7.83 -18.68
N THR A 137 -7.55 8.94 -19.06
CA THR A 137 -7.02 10.28 -18.75
C THR A 137 -7.62 10.75 -17.43
N GLY A 138 -6.77 11.14 -16.48
CA GLY A 138 -7.19 11.84 -15.28
C GLY A 138 -7.54 13.30 -15.56
N TYR A 139 -8.48 13.85 -14.79
CA TYR A 139 -8.85 15.26 -14.82
C TYR A 139 -9.07 15.77 -13.41
N GLU A 140 -8.68 17.00 -13.18
CA GLU A 140 -8.97 17.77 -11.97
C GLU A 140 -9.89 18.93 -12.30
N LEU A 141 -10.78 19.28 -11.36
CA LEU A 141 -11.61 20.47 -11.48
C LEU A 141 -10.87 21.67 -10.87
N VAL A 142 -10.42 22.58 -11.73
CA VAL A 142 -9.76 23.82 -11.30
C VAL A 142 -10.68 24.98 -11.72
N SER A 143 -11.20 25.70 -10.73
CA SER A 143 -12.15 26.81 -10.95
C SER A 143 -13.36 26.45 -11.81
N GLY A 144 -13.82 25.20 -11.75
CA GLY A 144 -14.97 24.69 -12.52
C GLY A 144 -14.64 24.15 -13.91
N GLU A 145 -13.40 24.23 -14.35
CA GLU A 145 -12.92 23.65 -15.61
C GLU A 145 -12.20 22.32 -15.40
N ALA A 146 -12.46 21.34 -16.28
CA ALA A 146 -11.79 20.05 -16.25
C ALA A 146 -10.41 20.15 -16.91
N ILE A 147 -9.36 20.14 -16.12
CA ILE A 147 -7.98 20.20 -16.59
C ILE A 147 -7.37 18.80 -16.55
N LYS A 148 -6.70 18.40 -17.64
CA LYS A 148 -5.97 17.13 -17.68
C LYS A 148 -4.87 17.13 -16.64
N THR A 149 -4.84 16.06 -15.82
CA THR A 149 -3.75 15.81 -14.88
C THR A 149 -3.00 14.54 -15.22
N THR A 150 -1.72 14.50 -14.87
CA THR A 150 -0.92 13.29 -14.86
C THR A 150 -0.60 13.03 -13.41
N PRO A 151 -1.18 11.98 -12.79
CA PRO A 151 -0.87 11.65 -11.41
C PRO A 151 0.63 11.47 -11.24
N GLU A 152 1.17 12.02 -10.19
CA GLU A 152 2.53 11.71 -9.78
C GLU A 152 2.63 10.21 -9.47
N PHE A 153 3.80 9.65 -9.74
CA PHE A 153 4.04 8.21 -9.62
C PHE A 153 5.21 7.96 -8.68
N ASN A 154 4.97 7.13 -7.66
CA ASN A 154 5.99 6.62 -6.78
C ASN A 154 5.91 5.10 -6.75
N ILE A 155 7.00 4.42 -7.07
CA ILE A 155 7.03 2.96 -7.09
C ILE A 155 6.86 2.33 -5.70
N GLY A 156 7.20 3.08 -4.66
CA GLY A 156 7.04 2.65 -3.27
C GLY A 156 5.57 2.50 -2.84
N ASP A 157 4.65 3.27 -3.46
CA ASP A 157 3.21 3.23 -3.16
C ASP A 157 2.44 2.18 -3.99
N THR A 158 3.14 1.31 -4.68
CA THR A 158 2.49 0.31 -5.54
C THR A 158 1.44 -0.54 -4.82
N PRO A 159 1.58 -0.92 -3.53
CA PRO A 159 0.55 -1.68 -2.82
C PRO A 159 -0.73 -0.90 -2.52
N SER A 160 -0.62 0.41 -2.31
CA SER A 160 -1.75 1.28 -1.99
C SER A 160 -2.36 1.94 -3.24
N ALA A 161 -1.57 2.04 -4.35
CA ALA A 161 -1.96 2.73 -5.58
C ALA A 161 -1.32 2.09 -6.83
N PHE A 162 -1.53 2.69 -7.99
CA PHE A 162 -0.84 2.43 -9.26
C PHE A 162 -1.02 1.04 -9.89
N MET A 163 -1.98 0.24 -9.43
CA MET A 163 -2.45 -0.91 -10.20
C MET A 163 -3.45 -0.43 -11.27
N MET A 164 -3.15 -0.71 -12.53
CA MET A 164 -4.02 -0.43 -13.67
C MET A 164 -4.73 -1.71 -14.07
N THR A 165 -6.04 -1.63 -14.26
CA THR A 165 -6.87 -2.76 -14.65
C THR A 165 -7.89 -2.38 -15.70
N SER A 166 -8.61 -3.34 -16.22
CA SER A 166 -9.75 -3.15 -17.12
C SER A 166 -11.01 -3.75 -16.49
N THR A 167 -12.18 -3.23 -16.88
CA THR A 167 -13.47 -3.82 -16.46
C THR A 167 -13.57 -5.29 -16.83
N LYS A 168 -13.00 -5.68 -17.97
CA LYS A 168 -12.98 -7.07 -18.43
C LYS A 168 -12.21 -7.99 -17.47
N ASP A 169 -11.09 -7.53 -16.92
CA ASP A 169 -10.31 -8.32 -15.98
C ASP A 169 -10.97 -8.41 -14.59
N LEU A 170 -11.79 -7.41 -14.24
CA LEU A 170 -12.52 -7.40 -12.96
C LEU A 170 -13.77 -8.29 -12.96
N GLU A 171 -14.18 -8.81 -14.12
CA GLU A 171 -15.31 -9.76 -14.27
C GLU A 171 -14.88 -11.22 -14.08
N ASN A 172 -13.57 -11.50 -14.03
CA ASN A 172 -13.00 -12.81 -13.82
C ASN A 172 -12.89 -13.12 -12.31
#